data_8a2a7798276ccd5ea8e897628489bdb8
#
_entry.id   8a2a7798276ccd5ea8e897628489bdb8
#
_cell.length_a   1.000
_cell.length_b   1.000
_cell.length_c   1.000
_cell.angle_alpha   90.00
_cell.angle_beta   90.00
_cell.angle_gamma   90.00
#
_symmetry.space_group_name_H-M   'P 1'
#
loop_
_entity.id
_entity.type
_entity.pdbx_description
1 polymer ?
#
loop_
_entity_poly.entity_id
_entity_poly.type
_entity_poly.pdbx_seq_one_letter_code
_entity_poly.pdbx_strand_id
1 'polypeptide(L)'
;MERDIRALTPAEARVMLAGLKIFERIVVLNKQALGDLQNEILPIILPDEDVNRHFAEAYLPDKKVEFVSVFLRWDKQISTKEFEVAPDRVISRDAADRDMMGKAAAAAAHSPDWWRQIGAVAVKDGKILLAAYNKPVPSKDYTLGPFGDPRSNFDAGERFELAKTIHAEAAVIAEAARRGIRLAGAALYATTFPCPVCAKSIAAAGIKRVYYSKGYSLLDAEDVLRAHGVEIVLVK
;
A
#
# COMPACT_ATOMS: atom_id res chain seq x y z
N MET A 1 0.00 -2.05 24.42
CA MET A 1 0.94 -1.44 23.44
C MET A 1 2.35 -1.84 23.86
N GLU A 2 3.01 -2.64 23.07
CA GLU A 2 4.45 -2.89 23.26
C GLU A 2 5.19 -1.57 23.06
N ARG A 3 6.01 -1.19 24.01
CA ARG A 3 6.85 0.00 23.91
C ARG A 3 7.96 -0.28 22.90
N ASP A 4 8.01 0.50 21.83
CA ASP A 4 9.22 0.52 21.00
C ASP A 4 10.38 1.00 21.89
N ILE A 5 11.38 0.14 22.09
CA ILE A 5 12.57 0.44 22.90
C ILE A 5 13.38 1.65 22.38
N ARG A 6 13.09 2.07 21.14
CA ARG A 6 13.71 3.24 20.51
C ARG A 6 12.89 4.52 20.72
N ALA A 7 11.72 4.43 21.32
CA ALA A 7 10.88 5.59 21.55
C ALA A 7 11.49 6.49 22.63
N LEU A 8 11.61 7.77 22.32
CA LEU A 8 11.97 8.79 23.31
C LEU A 8 10.89 8.90 24.38
N THR A 9 11.33 9.13 25.60
CA THR A 9 10.37 9.54 26.66
C THR A 9 9.83 10.93 26.34
N PRO A 10 8.62 11.30 26.83
CA PRO A 10 8.09 12.65 26.63
C PRO A 10 9.04 13.76 27.14
N ALA A 11 9.80 13.49 28.19
CA ALA A 11 10.78 14.43 28.73
C ALA A 11 11.97 14.64 27.78
N GLU A 12 12.51 13.56 27.22
CA GLU A 12 13.59 13.62 26.23
C GLU A 12 13.14 14.32 24.96
N ALA A 13 11.94 13.97 24.43
CA ALA A 13 11.36 14.62 23.26
C ALA A 13 11.19 16.14 23.50
N ARG A 14 10.73 16.55 24.70
CA ARG A 14 10.62 17.97 25.06
C ARG A 14 11.96 18.70 25.02
N VAL A 15 13.00 18.09 25.56
CA VAL A 15 14.36 18.69 25.57
C VAL A 15 14.89 18.84 24.14
N MET A 16 14.73 17.82 23.31
CA MET A 16 15.18 17.88 21.91
C MET A 16 14.44 18.95 21.11
N LEU A 17 13.10 19.01 21.23
CA LEU A 17 12.28 20.02 20.53
C LEU A 17 12.59 21.46 21.01
N ALA A 18 12.85 21.65 22.32
CA ALA A 18 13.27 22.94 22.84
C ALA A 18 14.60 23.42 22.24
N GLY A 19 15.51 22.49 21.90
CA GLY A 19 16.78 22.80 21.23
C GLY A 19 16.62 23.40 19.84
N LEU A 20 15.50 23.17 19.16
CA LEU A 20 15.22 23.73 17.82
C LEU A 20 14.92 25.24 17.83
N LYS A 21 14.49 25.80 18.96
CA LYS A 21 14.15 27.22 19.16
C LYS A 21 13.10 27.78 18.18
N ILE A 22 12.21 26.92 17.69
CA ILE A 22 11.11 27.29 16.76
C ILE A 22 9.75 27.33 17.44
N PHE A 23 9.66 26.84 18.69
CA PHE A 23 8.42 26.81 19.45
C PHE A 23 8.51 27.78 20.62
N GLU A 24 7.47 28.57 20.85
CA GLU A 24 7.37 29.46 22.02
C GLU A 24 7.25 28.67 23.33
N ARG A 25 6.47 27.60 23.32
CA ARG A 25 6.21 26.77 24.48
C ARG A 25 6.11 25.29 24.09
N ILE A 26 6.71 24.42 24.85
CA ILE A 26 6.62 22.97 24.69
C ILE A 26 6.22 22.36 26.03
N VAL A 27 5.11 21.63 26.06
CA VAL A 27 4.54 21.05 27.27
C VAL A 27 4.34 19.55 27.08
N VAL A 28 4.69 18.77 28.09
CA VAL A 28 4.27 17.36 28.15
C VAL A 28 2.84 17.32 28.60
N LEU A 29 1.94 16.74 27.78
CA LEU A 29 0.53 16.68 28.05
C LEU A 29 0.25 15.76 29.25
N ASN A 30 -0.34 16.34 30.31
CA ASN A 30 -0.84 15.65 31.48
C ASN A 30 -2.29 16.15 31.76
N LYS A 31 -2.93 15.67 32.81
CA LYS A 31 -4.34 16.08 33.14
C LYS A 31 -4.54 17.59 33.26
N GLN A 32 -3.57 18.30 33.86
CA GLN A 32 -3.64 19.75 34.00
C GLN A 32 -3.46 20.45 32.67
N ALA A 33 -2.42 20.08 31.92
CA ALA A 33 -2.15 20.64 30.58
C ALA A 33 -3.28 20.31 29.58
N LEU A 34 -4.01 19.20 29.77
CA LEU A 34 -5.20 18.88 28.99
C LEU A 34 -6.34 19.85 29.29
N GLY A 35 -6.56 20.18 30.58
CA GLY A 35 -7.54 21.20 30.97
C GLY A 35 -7.21 22.58 30.40
N ASP A 36 -5.95 22.98 30.42
CA ASP A 36 -5.48 24.22 29.79
C ASP A 36 -5.75 24.18 28.26
N LEU A 37 -5.45 23.07 27.57
CA LEU A 37 -5.69 22.89 26.15
C LEU A 37 -7.20 22.97 25.81
N GLN A 38 -8.06 22.41 26.66
CA GLN A 38 -9.52 22.47 26.49
C GLN A 38 -10.06 23.90 26.58
N ASN A 39 -9.38 24.79 27.32
CA ASN A 39 -9.74 26.20 27.43
C ASN A 39 -9.06 27.12 26.41
N GLU A 40 -8.10 26.60 25.64
CA GLU A 40 -7.38 27.36 24.62
C GLU A 40 -8.32 27.82 23.49
N ILE A 41 -8.14 29.01 22.99
CA ILE A 41 -8.94 29.58 21.89
C ILE A 41 -8.24 29.35 20.54
N LEU A 42 -6.96 29.05 20.56
CA LEU A 42 -6.16 28.85 19.34
C LEU A 42 -6.62 27.57 18.58
N PRO A 43 -6.47 27.57 17.24
CA PRO A 43 -6.74 26.37 16.46
C PRO A 43 -5.83 25.23 16.88
N ILE A 44 -6.39 24.03 17.00
CA ILE A 44 -5.64 22.83 17.36
C ILE A 44 -5.32 22.08 16.06
N ILE A 45 -4.04 21.83 15.82
CA ILE A 45 -3.57 21.04 14.70
C ILE A 45 -3.03 19.73 15.24
N LEU A 46 -3.50 18.62 14.72
CA LEU A 46 -3.05 17.27 15.08
C LEU A 46 -2.56 16.51 13.84
N PRO A 47 -1.55 15.65 13.98
CA PRO A 47 -1.25 14.66 12.96
C PRO A 47 -2.48 13.80 12.62
N ASP A 48 -2.70 13.55 11.34
CA ASP A 48 -3.82 12.73 10.86
C ASP A 48 -3.53 11.23 11.04
N GLU A 49 -3.66 10.77 12.29
CA GLU A 49 -3.44 9.40 12.73
C GLU A 49 -4.59 8.91 13.62
N ASP A 50 -4.80 7.60 13.66
CA ASP A 50 -5.84 6.95 14.46
C ASP A 50 -5.82 7.33 15.95
N VAL A 51 -4.61 7.41 16.54
CA VAL A 51 -4.44 7.82 17.96
C VAL A 51 -4.87 9.25 18.17
N ASN A 52 -4.48 10.15 17.28
CA ASN A 52 -4.80 11.57 17.41
C ASN A 52 -6.29 11.85 17.13
N ARG A 53 -6.91 11.12 16.22
CA ARG A 53 -8.36 11.18 15.98
C ARG A 53 -9.12 10.72 17.23
N HIS A 54 -8.75 9.55 17.78
CA HIS A 54 -9.36 9.06 19.02
C HIS A 54 -9.14 10.01 20.21
N PHE A 55 -7.94 10.62 20.30
CA PHE A 55 -7.67 11.65 21.31
C PHE A 55 -8.58 12.87 21.14
N ALA A 56 -8.75 13.37 19.92
CA ALA A 56 -9.62 14.51 19.64
C ALA A 56 -11.09 14.20 19.99
N GLU A 57 -11.59 13.04 19.59
CA GLU A 57 -12.95 12.59 19.91
C GLU A 57 -13.18 12.47 21.43
N ALA A 58 -12.22 11.89 22.15
CA ALA A 58 -12.36 11.63 23.58
C ALA A 58 -12.17 12.86 24.47
N TYR A 59 -11.28 13.79 24.08
CA TYR A 59 -10.85 14.87 24.95
C TYR A 59 -11.09 16.28 24.42
N LEU A 60 -11.40 16.42 23.13
CA LEU A 60 -11.60 17.72 22.47
C LEU A 60 -12.90 17.76 21.63
N PRO A 61 -14.04 17.22 22.13
CA PRO A 61 -15.25 17.06 21.31
C PRO A 61 -15.81 18.39 20.78
N ASP A 62 -15.64 19.47 21.56
CA ASP A 62 -16.16 20.80 21.24
C ASP A 62 -15.14 21.73 20.58
N LYS A 63 -13.95 21.21 20.22
CA LYS A 63 -12.89 21.99 19.60
C LYS A 63 -12.83 21.79 18.10
N LYS A 64 -12.52 22.87 17.39
CA LYS A 64 -12.17 22.79 15.99
C LYS A 64 -10.74 22.27 15.88
N VAL A 65 -10.61 21.00 15.47
CA VAL A 65 -9.31 20.35 15.23
C VAL A 65 -9.08 20.24 13.73
N GLU A 66 -7.92 20.66 13.30
CA GLU A 66 -7.42 20.44 11.93
C GLU A 66 -6.45 19.27 11.94
N PHE A 67 -6.67 18.32 11.05
CA PHE A 67 -5.78 17.17 10.88
C PHE A 67 -4.86 17.39 9.69
N VAL A 68 -3.56 17.24 9.95
CA VAL A 68 -2.50 17.38 8.92
C VAL A 68 -1.84 16.04 8.68
N SER A 69 -1.80 15.62 7.42
CA SER A 69 -1.15 14.37 7.04
C SER A 69 0.36 14.51 7.19
N VAL A 70 0.91 13.87 8.21
CA VAL A 70 2.34 13.75 8.46
C VAL A 70 2.66 12.28 8.70
N PHE A 71 3.78 11.80 8.16
CA PHE A 71 4.17 10.41 8.37
C PHE A 71 4.88 10.26 9.71
N LEU A 72 4.12 9.95 10.75
CA LEU A 72 4.64 9.64 12.08
C LEU A 72 4.58 8.15 12.41
N ARG A 73 3.52 7.47 11.97
CA ARG A 73 3.34 6.02 12.10
C ARG A 73 2.39 5.52 11.03
N TRP A 74 2.32 4.22 10.86
CA TRP A 74 1.39 3.58 9.94
C TRP A 74 -0.07 3.88 10.33
N ASP A 75 -0.81 4.52 9.43
CA ASP A 75 -2.24 4.78 9.61
C ASP A 75 -3.06 3.68 8.93
N LYS A 76 -3.72 2.87 9.74
CA LYS A 76 -4.56 1.78 9.28
C LYS A 76 -5.74 2.26 8.43
N GLN A 77 -6.39 3.36 8.81
CA GLN A 77 -7.59 3.85 8.12
C GLN A 77 -7.27 4.38 6.72
N ILE A 78 -6.12 5.03 6.56
CA ILE A 78 -5.67 5.52 5.26
C ILE A 78 -5.14 4.36 4.41
N SER A 79 -4.33 3.48 4.99
CA SER A 79 -3.67 2.39 4.25
C SER A 79 -4.62 1.32 3.71
N THR A 80 -5.81 1.18 4.30
CA THR A 80 -6.82 0.19 3.86
C THR A 80 -7.86 0.74 2.87
N LYS A 81 -7.88 2.06 2.62
CA LYS A 81 -8.78 2.67 1.65
C LYS A 81 -8.31 2.40 0.22
N GLU A 82 -9.26 2.12 -0.66
CA GLU A 82 -9.01 2.09 -2.10
C GLU A 82 -8.96 3.54 -2.62
N PHE A 83 -7.84 3.93 -3.23
CA PHE A 83 -7.67 5.27 -3.77
C PHE A 83 -7.90 5.29 -5.27
N GLU A 84 -8.61 6.31 -5.73
CA GLU A 84 -8.72 6.59 -7.15
C GLU A 84 -7.37 7.06 -7.73
N VAL A 85 -7.24 6.93 -9.03
CA VAL A 85 -6.03 7.36 -9.75
C VAL A 85 -5.89 8.88 -9.65
N ALA A 86 -4.76 9.34 -9.17
CA ALA A 86 -4.42 10.77 -9.17
C ALA A 86 -4.36 11.32 -10.60
N PRO A 87 -4.78 12.59 -10.83
CA PRO A 87 -4.83 13.19 -12.17
C PRO A 87 -3.49 13.27 -12.90
N ASP A 88 -2.38 13.23 -12.16
CA ASP A 88 -1.01 13.29 -12.68
C ASP A 88 -0.47 11.91 -13.15
N ARG A 89 -1.25 10.83 -13.00
CA ARG A 89 -0.87 9.50 -13.48
C ARG A 89 -1.07 9.38 -14.99
N VAL A 90 -0.15 8.70 -15.63
CA VAL A 90 -0.25 8.41 -17.07
C VAL A 90 -1.43 7.48 -17.33
N ILE A 91 -2.28 7.87 -18.27
CA ILE A 91 -3.45 7.08 -18.66
C ILE A 91 -3.27 6.63 -20.11
N SER A 92 -3.36 5.32 -20.36
CA SER A 92 -3.39 4.77 -21.71
C SER A 92 -4.82 4.39 -22.13
N ARG A 93 -5.15 4.78 -23.35
CA ARG A 93 -6.36 4.36 -24.11
C ARG A 93 -6.02 3.60 -25.36
N ASP A 94 -4.79 3.16 -25.49
CA ASP A 94 -4.28 2.45 -26.65
C ASP A 94 -4.95 1.09 -26.80
N ALA A 95 -5.29 0.72 -28.04
CA ALA A 95 -5.92 -0.57 -28.34
C ALA A 95 -5.00 -1.75 -27.96
N ALA A 96 -3.68 -1.57 -28.18
CA ALA A 96 -2.67 -2.58 -27.82
C ALA A 96 -2.60 -2.78 -26.30
N ASP A 97 -2.61 -1.71 -25.50
CA ASP A 97 -2.57 -1.81 -24.04
C ASP A 97 -3.87 -2.43 -23.49
N ARG A 98 -5.02 -2.09 -24.09
CA ARG A 98 -6.28 -2.73 -23.74
C ARG A 98 -6.33 -4.22 -24.09
N ASP A 99 -5.74 -4.62 -25.22
CA ASP A 99 -5.63 -6.05 -25.58
C ASP A 99 -4.75 -6.80 -24.57
N MET A 100 -3.60 -6.25 -24.18
CA MET A 100 -2.74 -6.86 -23.17
C MET A 100 -3.42 -6.91 -21.80
N MET A 101 -4.17 -5.88 -21.41
CA MET A 101 -4.96 -5.89 -20.19
C MET A 101 -6.11 -6.91 -20.26
N GLY A 102 -6.73 -7.07 -21.42
CA GLY A 102 -7.71 -8.15 -21.70
C GLY A 102 -7.12 -9.55 -21.48
N LYS A 103 -5.87 -9.76 -21.90
CA LYS A 103 -5.15 -11.03 -21.67
C LYS A 103 -4.83 -11.24 -20.17
N ALA A 104 -4.48 -10.18 -19.46
CA ALA A 104 -4.31 -10.24 -18.00
C ALA A 104 -5.65 -10.57 -17.31
N ALA A 105 -6.76 -9.99 -17.76
CA ALA A 105 -8.10 -10.30 -17.24
C ALA A 105 -8.51 -11.75 -17.55
N ALA A 106 -8.21 -12.25 -18.74
CA ALA A 106 -8.42 -13.66 -19.10
C ALA A 106 -7.61 -14.61 -18.20
N ALA A 107 -6.34 -14.25 -17.89
CA ALA A 107 -5.55 -15.00 -16.93
C ALA A 107 -6.18 -14.98 -15.53
N ALA A 108 -6.67 -13.83 -15.08
CA ALA A 108 -7.35 -13.69 -13.78
C ALA A 108 -8.55 -14.63 -13.63
N ALA A 109 -9.31 -14.87 -14.70
CA ALA A 109 -10.47 -15.76 -14.70
C ALA A 109 -10.13 -17.23 -14.33
N HIS A 110 -8.87 -17.63 -14.45
CA HIS A 110 -8.40 -18.95 -14.02
C HIS A 110 -8.02 -19.01 -12.53
N SER A 111 -8.04 -17.89 -11.83
CA SER A 111 -7.70 -17.87 -10.41
C SER A 111 -8.75 -18.60 -9.57
N PRO A 112 -8.33 -19.58 -8.73
CA PRO A 112 -9.21 -20.25 -7.79
C PRO A 112 -9.39 -19.46 -6.49
N ASP A 113 -8.85 -18.25 -6.40
CA ASP A 113 -8.94 -17.40 -5.21
C ASP A 113 -10.36 -16.83 -5.07
N TRP A 114 -10.97 -17.04 -3.92
CA TRP A 114 -12.35 -16.57 -3.67
C TRP A 114 -12.45 -15.10 -3.31
N TRP A 115 -11.35 -14.52 -2.84
CA TRP A 115 -11.33 -13.12 -2.38
C TRP A 115 -11.07 -12.14 -3.52
N ARG A 116 -10.08 -12.47 -4.35
CA ARG A 116 -9.68 -11.64 -5.49
C ARG A 116 -9.10 -12.48 -6.61
N GLN A 117 -9.57 -12.29 -7.79
CA GLN A 117 -9.01 -12.89 -9.00
C GLN A 117 -8.15 -11.86 -9.71
N ILE A 118 -6.84 -12.06 -9.72
CA ILE A 118 -5.86 -11.15 -10.28
C ILE A 118 -5.04 -11.91 -11.32
N GLY A 119 -4.85 -11.27 -12.48
CA GLY A 119 -4.00 -11.77 -13.54
C GLY A 119 -2.90 -10.78 -13.88
N ALA A 120 -1.76 -11.31 -14.33
CA ALA A 120 -0.63 -10.52 -14.79
C ALA A 120 -0.02 -11.12 -16.07
N VAL A 121 0.43 -10.23 -16.98
CA VAL A 121 1.08 -10.59 -18.23
C VAL A 121 2.35 -9.78 -18.39
N ALA A 122 3.50 -10.44 -18.57
CA ALA A 122 4.76 -9.80 -18.93
C ALA A 122 4.91 -9.72 -20.45
N VAL A 123 5.20 -8.53 -20.96
CA VAL A 123 5.32 -8.25 -22.38
C VAL A 123 6.65 -7.58 -22.66
N LYS A 124 7.34 -7.99 -23.72
CA LYS A 124 8.54 -7.33 -24.21
C LYS A 124 8.56 -7.33 -25.74
N ASP A 125 8.89 -6.19 -26.32
CA ASP A 125 8.95 -6.00 -27.77
C ASP A 125 7.65 -6.46 -28.48
N GLY A 126 6.50 -6.15 -27.88
CA GLY A 126 5.17 -6.53 -28.36
C GLY A 126 4.81 -8.00 -28.18
N LYS A 127 5.69 -8.82 -27.60
CA LYS A 127 5.46 -10.26 -27.40
C LYS A 127 5.18 -10.58 -25.96
N ILE A 128 4.18 -11.42 -25.71
CA ILE A 128 3.91 -11.97 -24.38
C ILE A 128 5.01 -12.96 -24.04
N LEU A 129 5.72 -12.70 -22.95
CA LEU A 129 6.72 -13.59 -22.38
C LEU A 129 6.08 -14.65 -21.48
N LEU A 130 5.20 -14.19 -20.60
CA LEU A 130 4.54 -15.01 -19.58
C LEU A 130 3.19 -14.41 -19.22
N ALA A 131 2.26 -15.28 -18.83
CA ALA A 131 1.01 -14.91 -18.19
C ALA A 131 0.83 -15.78 -16.93
N ALA A 132 0.33 -15.16 -15.87
CA ALA A 132 0.01 -15.86 -14.63
C ALA A 132 -1.19 -15.21 -13.93
N TYR A 133 -1.70 -15.90 -12.93
CA TYR A 133 -2.77 -15.44 -12.06
C TYR A 133 -2.42 -15.77 -10.60
N ASN A 134 -3.08 -15.11 -9.67
CA ASN A 134 -2.90 -15.40 -8.27
C ASN A 134 -3.53 -16.76 -7.91
N LYS A 135 -2.84 -17.53 -7.11
CA LYS A 135 -3.29 -18.88 -6.72
C LYS A 135 -2.79 -19.27 -5.35
N PRO A 136 -3.60 -20.00 -4.56
CA PRO A 136 -3.15 -20.60 -3.31
C PRO A 136 -1.98 -21.57 -3.53
N VAL A 137 -1.06 -21.60 -2.57
CA VAL A 137 0.11 -22.49 -2.57
C VAL A 137 0.10 -23.27 -1.25
N PRO A 138 0.30 -24.57 -1.24
CA PRO A 138 0.80 -25.47 -2.31
C PRO A 138 -0.26 -25.95 -3.31
N SER A 139 -1.55 -25.79 -3.06
CA SER A 139 -2.62 -26.24 -3.96
C SER A 139 -3.78 -25.24 -4.02
N LYS A 140 -4.63 -25.38 -5.04
CA LYS A 140 -5.84 -24.54 -5.20
C LYS A 140 -6.80 -24.62 -4.00
N ASP A 141 -6.80 -25.73 -3.29
CA ASP A 141 -7.71 -25.99 -2.16
C ASP A 141 -7.08 -25.63 -0.79
N TYR A 142 -5.88 -25.07 -0.78
CA TYR A 142 -5.15 -24.78 0.46
C TYR A 142 -5.85 -23.76 1.37
N THR A 143 -6.62 -22.85 0.81
CA THR A 143 -7.44 -21.88 1.57
C THR A 143 -8.58 -22.57 2.33
N LEU A 144 -9.00 -23.75 1.90
CA LEU A 144 -10.04 -24.58 2.57
C LEU A 144 -9.45 -25.49 3.65
N GLY A 145 -8.15 -25.42 3.91
CA GLY A 145 -7.50 -26.23 4.94
C GLY A 145 -7.99 -25.90 6.36
N PRO A 146 -7.59 -26.72 7.37
CA PRO A 146 -8.17 -26.70 8.72
C PRO A 146 -8.04 -25.35 9.44
N PHE A 147 -7.13 -24.49 9.02
CA PHE A 147 -6.94 -23.16 9.62
C PHE A 147 -7.64 -22.02 8.83
N GLY A 148 -8.36 -22.35 7.74
CA GLY A 148 -9.02 -21.35 6.90
C GLY A 148 -8.04 -20.39 6.21
N ASP A 149 -8.55 -19.28 5.72
CA ASP A 149 -7.76 -18.19 5.14
C ASP A 149 -7.65 -17.04 6.14
N PRO A 150 -6.45 -16.63 6.56
CA PRO A 150 -6.29 -15.53 7.52
C PRO A 150 -6.89 -14.20 7.03
N ARG A 151 -7.05 -14.00 5.72
CA ARG A 151 -7.70 -12.81 5.15
C ARG A 151 -9.16 -12.62 5.59
N SER A 152 -9.82 -13.68 6.06
CA SER A 152 -11.18 -13.59 6.63
C SER A 152 -11.27 -12.73 7.89
N ASN A 153 -10.14 -12.45 8.54
CA ASN A 153 -10.06 -11.71 9.79
C ASN A 153 -9.45 -10.30 9.64
N PHE A 154 -9.10 -9.91 8.40
CA PHE A 154 -8.40 -8.65 8.16
C PHE A 154 -9.01 -7.89 6.98
N ASP A 155 -8.96 -6.57 7.04
CA ASP A 155 -9.38 -5.71 5.94
C ASP A 155 -8.40 -5.77 4.75
N ALA A 156 -8.86 -5.31 3.60
CA ALA A 156 -8.03 -5.27 2.40
C ALA A 156 -6.77 -4.42 2.63
N GLY A 157 -5.60 -4.99 2.31
CA GLY A 157 -4.30 -4.33 2.53
C GLY A 157 -3.67 -4.61 3.90
N GLU A 158 -4.39 -5.26 4.83
CA GLU A 158 -3.82 -5.67 6.10
C GLU A 158 -3.18 -7.06 6.01
N ARG A 159 -2.12 -7.25 6.76
CA ARG A 159 -1.46 -8.55 7.00
C ARG A 159 -1.31 -9.38 5.72
N PHE A 160 -0.98 -8.73 4.60
CA PHE A 160 -0.81 -9.38 3.30
C PHE A 160 0.31 -10.44 3.30
N GLU A 161 1.25 -10.37 4.25
CA GLU A 161 2.28 -11.37 4.49
C GLU A 161 1.71 -12.74 4.93
N LEU A 162 0.50 -12.76 5.45
CA LEU A 162 -0.20 -13.99 5.85
C LEU A 162 -1.00 -14.63 4.71
N ALA A 163 -1.05 -14.00 3.54
CA ALA A 163 -1.81 -14.52 2.42
C ALA A 163 -1.29 -15.92 2.00
N LYS A 164 -2.20 -16.86 1.89
CA LYS A 164 -1.90 -18.21 1.38
C LYS A 164 -1.72 -18.25 -0.14
N THR A 165 -1.95 -17.14 -0.79
CA THR A 165 -1.98 -17.00 -2.25
C THR A 165 -0.71 -16.30 -2.73
N ILE A 166 0.01 -16.90 -3.68
CA ILE A 166 1.02 -16.17 -4.44
C ILE A 166 0.33 -15.15 -5.35
N HIS A 167 0.80 -13.91 -5.36
CA HIS A 167 0.23 -12.88 -6.22
C HIS A 167 0.59 -13.12 -7.69
N ALA A 168 -0.24 -12.65 -8.61
CA ALA A 168 -0.05 -12.86 -10.06
C ALA A 168 1.29 -12.33 -10.56
N GLU A 169 1.70 -11.16 -10.09
CA GLU A 169 2.98 -10.53 -10.43
C GLU A 169 4.16 -11.36 -9.92
N ALA A 170 4.09 -11.81 -8.67
CA ALA A 170 5.10 -12.68 -8.07
C ALA A 170 5.18 -14.03 -8.82
N ALA A 171 4.03 -14.57 -9.25
CA ALA A 171 3.98 -15.79 -10.04
C ALA A 171 4.65 -15.62 -11.42
N VAL A 172 4.45 -14.48 -12.10
CA VAL A 172 5.15 -14.14 -13.36
C VAL A 172 6.66 -14.08 -13.12
N ILE A 173 7.11 -13.39 -12.09
CA ILE A 173 8.54 -13.21 -11.78
C ILE A 173 9.18 -14.56 -11.42
N ALA A 174 8.54 -15.35 -10.58
CA ALA A 174 9.03 -16.68 -10.19
C ALA A 174 9.12 -17.63 -11.37
N GLU A 175 8.11 -17.62 -12.26
CA GLU A 175 8.10 -18.46 -13.45
C GLU A 175 9.17 -18.00 -14.46
N ALA A 176 9.39 -16.70 -14.59
CA ALA A 176 10.48 -16.16 -15.40
C ALA A 176 11.85 -16.65 -14.89
N ALA A 177 12.07 -16.56 -13.57
CA ALA A 177 13.30 -17.06 -12.95
C ALA A 177 13.49 -18.56 -13.19
N ARG A 178 12.43 -19.36 -13.00
CA ARG A 178 12.46 -20.80 -13.23
C ARG A 178 12.79 -21.19 -14.68
N ARG A 179 12.35 -20.37 -15.64
CA ARG A 179 12.59 -20.62 -17.10
C ARG A 179 13.82 -19.91 -17.67
N GLY A 180 14.52 -19.12 -16.87
CA GLY A 180 15.63 -18.32 -17.38
C GLY A 180 15.20 -17.17 -18.30
N ILE A 181 13.95 -16.68 -18.17
CA ILE A 181 13.41 -15.59 -18.99
C ILE A 181 13.78 -14.25 -18.38
N ARG A 182 14.47 -13.40 -19.14
CA ARG A 182 14.88 -12.08 -18.70
C ARG A 182 13.71 -11.08 -18.77
N LEU A 183 13.24 -10.59 -17.62
CA LEU A 183 12.20 -9.56 -17.51
C LEU A 183 12.75 -8.12 -17.59
N ALA A 184 14.06 -7.92 -17.50
CA ALA A 184 14.63 -6.58 -17.59
C ALA A 184 14.23 -5.87 -18.88
N GLY A 185 13.67 -4.66 -18.74
CA GLY A 185 13.13 -3.87 -19.84
C GLY A 185 11.73 -4.26 -20.32
N ALA A 186 11.10 -5.26 -19.71
CA ALA A 186 9.73 -5.66 -20.04
C ALA A 186 8.69 -4.69 -19.45
N ALA A 187 7.46 -4.79 -19.95
CA ALA A 187 6.25 -4.24 -19.36
C ALA A 187 5.47 -5.34 -18.64
N LEU A 188 4.82 -5.00 -17.54
CA LEU A 188 3.92 -5.88 -16.78
C LEU A 188 2.51 -5.29 -16.80
N TYR A 189 1.54 -6.02 -17.29
CA TYR A 189 0.12 -5.71 -17.24
C TYR A 189 -0.50 -6.50 -16.10
N ALA A 190 -1.09 -5.83 -15.12
CA ALA A 190 -1.76 -6.44 -13.97
C ALA A 190 -3.18 -5.88 -13.83
N THR A 191 -4.15 -6.74 -13.58
CA THR A 191 -5.56 -6.31 -13.45
C THR A 191 -5.80 -5.40 -12.25
N THR A 192 -4.90 -5.46 -11.25
CA THR A 192 -4.93 -4.62 -10.05
C THR A 192 -3.55 -4.01 -9.83
N PHE A 193 -3.47 -2.79 -9.32
CA PHE A 193 -2.20 -2.14 -8.99
C PHE A 193 -1.40 -3.00 -8.00
N PRO A 194 -0.08 -3.19 -8.21
CA PRO A 194 0.75 -4.06 -7.37
C PRO A 194 0.78 -3.63 -5.90
N CYS A 195 0.78 -4.59 -5.00
CA CYS A 195 1.06 -4.32 -3.58
C CYS A 195 2.56 -3.98 -3.38
N PRO A 196 2.96 -3.41 -2.21
CA PRO A 196 4.36 -3.03 -1.96
C PRO A 196 5.37 -4.16 -2.12
N VAL A 197 5.01 -5.40 -1.79
CA VAL A 197 5.90 -6.57 -1.95
C VAL A 197 6.11 -6.89 -3.44
N CYS A 198 5.02 -6.89 -4.22
CA CYS A 198 5.12 -7.09 -5.66
C CYS A 198 5.86 -5.94 -6.35
N ALA A 199 5.62 -4.69 -5.94
CA ALA A 199 6.33 -3.52 -6.47
C ALA A 199 7.85 -3.62 -6.30
N LYS A 200 8.32 -4.02 -5.12
CA LYS A 200 9.76 -4.28 -4.86
C LYS A 200 10.32 -5.37 -5.78
N SER A 201 9.57 -6.46 -5.97
CA SER A 201 9.98 -7.57 -6.84
C SER A 201 10.00 -7.16 -8.32
N ILE A 202 9.02 -6.35 -8.76
CA ILE A 202 8.94 -5.78 -10.11
C ILE A 202 10.16 -4.89 -10.37
N ALA A 203 10.47 -3.98 -9.47
CA ALA A 203 11.63 -3.11 -9.55
C ALA A 203 12.94 -3.90 -9.61
N ALA A 204 13.11 -4.89 -8.71
CA ALA A 204 14.30 -5.75 -8.67
C ALA A 204 14.46 -6.61 -9.94
N ALA A 205 13.37 -7.05 -10.57
CA ALA A 205 13.38 -7.76 -11.83
C ALA A 205 13.74 -6.89 -13.05
N GLY A 206 13.85 -5.57 -12.86
CA GLY A 206 14.20 -4.61 -13.92
C GLY A 206 13.07 -4.35 -14.91
N ILE A 207 11.83 -4.63 -14.55
CA ILE A 207 10.64 -4.27 -15.32
C ILE A 207 10.57 -2.74 -15.41
N LYS A 208 10.24 -2.18 -16.57
CA LYS A 208 10.29 -0.74 -16.83
C LYS A 208 8.94 -0.04 -16.83
N ARG A 209 7.87 -0.80 -17.03
CA ARG A 209 6.50 -0.26 -17.03
C ARG A 209 5.55 -1.19 -16.30
N VAL A 210 4.65 -0.62 -15.56
CA VAL A 210 3.53 -1.33 -14.94
C VAL A 210 2.24 -0.72 -15.45
N TYR A 211 1.43 -1.53 -16.11
CA TYR A 211 0.09 -1.20 -16.56
C TYR A 211 -0.93 -1.84 -15.61
N TYR A 212 -1.95 -1.10 -15.22
CA TYR A 212 -2.99 -1.60 -14.34
C TYR A 212 -4.36 -1.01 -14.72
N SER A 213 -5.45 -1.69 -14.30
CA SER A 213 -6.81 -1.24 -14.59
C SER A 213 -7.62 -0.88 -13.33
N LYS A 214 -7.27 -1.44 -12.17
CA LYS A 214 -7.92 -1.16 -10.88
C LYS A 214 -6.89 -0.72 -9.84
N GLY A 215 -7.27 0.21 -8.97
CA GLY A 215 -6.44 0.67 -7.87
C GLY A 215 -6.25 -0.39 -6.77
N TYR A 216 -5.41 -0.08 -5.81
CA TYR A 216 -5.16 -0.87 -4.61
C TYR A 216 -5.00 0.06 -3.39
N SER A 217 -5.20 -0.46 -2.19
CA SER A 217 -5.30 0.31 -0.96
C SER A 217 -3.97 0.81 -0.38
N LEU A 218 -2.82 0.36 -0.86
CA LEU A 218 -1.51 0.72 -0.31
C LEU A 218 -0.73 1.62 -1.27
N LEU A 219 -0.42 2.85 -0.83
CA LEU A 219 0.25 3.87 -1.62
C LEU A 219 1.77 3.65 -1.78
N ASP A 220 2.43 3.03 -0.80
CA ASP A 220 3.89 2.84 -0.80
C ASP A 220 4.42 2.11 -2.06
N ALA A 221 3.58 1.33 -2.72
CA ALA A 221 3.97 0.63 -3.95
C ALA A 221 4.29 1.59 -5.09
N GLU A 222 3.58 2.73 -5.17
CA GLU A 222 3.83 3.76 -6.17
C GLU A 222 5.19 4.40 -5.97
N ASP A 223 5.53 4.76 -4.73
CA ASP A 223 6.82 5.37 -4.39
C ASP A 223 7.98 4.42 -4.69
N VAL A 224 7.83 3.12 -4.38
CA VAL A 224 8.82 2.10 -4.72
C VAL A 224 9.06 2.03 -6.24
N LEU A 225 7.99 1.99 -7.03
CA LEU A 225 8.10 1.90 -8.49
C LEU A 225 8.74 3.16 -9.07
N ARG A 226 8.31 4.35 -8.65
CA ARG A 226 8.85 5.65 -9.10
C ARG A 226 10.33 5.81 -8.76
N ALA A 227 10.72 5.46 -7.52
CA ALA A 227 12.13 5.54 -7.09
C ALA A 227 13.07 4.66 -7.92
N HIS A 228 12.54 3.60 -8.56
CA HIS A 228 13.30 2.72 -9.44
C HIS A 228 13.12 3.03 -10.93
N GLY A 229 12.48 4.15 -11.26
CA GLY A 229 12.26 4.58 -12.65
C GLY A 229 11.30 3.65 -13.42
N VAL A 230 10.36 3.01 -12.72
CA VAL A 230 9.29 2.23 -13.33
C VAL A 230 8.12 3.13 -13.65
N GLU A 231 7.73 3.19 -14.91
CA GLU A 231 6.59 3.97 -15.39
C GLU A 231 5.27 3.30 -14.97
N ILE A 232 4.35 4.08 -14.42
CA ILE A 232 3.05 3.62 -13.94
C ILE A 232 1.95 4.10 -14.87
N VAL A 233 1.20 3.18 -15.47
CA VAL A 233 0.21 3.49 -16.51
C VAL A 233 -1.15 2.88 -16.14
N LEU A 234 -2.16 3.74 -16.01
CA LEU A 234 -3.55 3.30 -15.91
C LEU A 234 -4.10 3.04 -17.32
N VAL A 235 -4.69 1.87 -17.54
CA VAL A 235 -5.36 1.50 -18.79
C VAL A 235 -6.88 1.68 -18.63
N LYS A 236 -7.49 2.46 -19.55
CA LYS A 236 -8.93 2.73 -19.60
C LYS A 236 -9.55 2.37 -20.96
#